data_2eaef9199e5d988a270b281fb1c14d04
#
_entry.id   2eaef9199e5d988a270b281fb1c14d04
#
_cell.length_a   1.000
_cell.length_b   1.000
_cell.length_c   1.000
_cell.angle_alpha   90.00
_cell.angle_beta   90.00
_cell.angle_gamma   90.00
#
_symmetry.space_group_name_H-M   'P 1'
#
loop_
_entity.id
_entity.type
_entity.pdbx_description
1 polymer ?
#
loop_
_entity_poly.entity_id
_entity_poly.type
_entity_poly.pdbx_seq_one_letter_code
_entity_poly.pdbx_strand_id
1 'polypeptide(L)' 'MEIVKEIVTKKYRENSVLIETVKQYHYDSEEERESHLEEMRKNGYHSNSQIKDNIGTTLDPHYVWFGSYFKYETLTRE' A
#
# COMPACT_ATOMS: atom_id res chain seq x y z
N MET A 1 -13.85 -0.32 -3.42
CA MET A 1 -12.39 -0.40 -3.20
C MET A 1 -11.77 -1.15 -4.37
N GLU A 2 -10.75 -0.57 -4.96
CA GLU A 2 -10.05 -1.15 -6.10
C GLU A 2 -8.55 -1.17 -5.81
N ILE A 3 -7.90 -2.31 -6.02
CA ILE A 3 -6.44 -2.40 -5.96
C ILE A 3 -5.86 -1.85 -7.25
N VAL A 4 -4.96 -0.88 -7.15
CA VAL A 4 -4.34 -0.24 -8.32
C VAL A 4 -2.89 -0.63 -8.51
N LYS A 5 -2.23 -1.13 -7.45
CA LYS A 5 -0.85 -1.56 -7.52
C LYS A 5 -0.52 -2.55 -6.42
N GLU A 6 0.19 -3.60 -6.76
CA GLU A 6 0.76 -4.53 -5.80
C GLU A 6 2.16 -4.90 -6.26
N ILE A 7 3.15 -4.67 -5.40
CA ILE A 7 4.54 -4.99 -5.69
C ILE A 7 5.09 -5.81 -4.53
N VAL A 8 5.73 -6.92 -4.87
CA VAL A 8 6.48 -7.73 -3.92
C VAL A 8 7.92 -7.77 -4.39
N THR A 9 8.82 -7.23 -3.58
CA THR A 9 10.26 -7.22 -3.86
C THR A 9 10.97 -8.14 -2.89
N LYS A 10 11.84 -9.00 -3.41
CA LYS A 10 12.65 -9.91 -2.60
C LYS A 10 14.12 -9.55 -2.77
N LYS A 11 14.83 -9.38 -1.65
CA LYS A 11 16.27 -9.18 -1.63
C LYS A 11 16.92 -10.36 -0.92
N TYR A 12 17.79 -11.05 -1.63
CA TYR A 12 18.46 -12.24 -1.11
C TYR A 12 19.80 -11.85 -0.48
N ARG A 13 20.02 -12.35 0.72
CA ARG A 13 21.30 -12.25 1.43
C ARG A 13 21.78 -13.66 1.76
N GLU A 14 23.00 -13.77 2.28
CA GLU A 14 23.62 -15.07 2.57
C GLU A 14 22.73 -15.99 3.38
N ASN A 15 22.15 -15.50 4.49
CA ASN A 15 21.34 -16.31 5.40
C ASN A 15 19.90 -15.81 5.55
N SER A 16 19.46 -14.89 4.72
CA SER A 16 18.13 -14.32 4.86
C SER A 16 17.54 -13.82 3.54
N VAL A 17 16.22 -13.67 3.52
CA VAL A 17 15.50 -13.03 2.43
C VAL A 17 14.68 -11.90 3.03
N LEU A 18 14.87 -10.68 2.53
CA LEU A 18 14.06 -9.54 2.88
C LEU A 18 12.94 -9.41 1.85
N ILE A 19 11.69 -9.41 2.32
CA ILE A 19 10.51 -9.27 1.49
C ILE A 19 9.85 -7.94 1.79
N GLU A 20 9.68 -7.11 0.76
CA GLU A 20 8.92 -5.86 0.84
C GLU A 20 7.64 -6.02 0.04
N THR A 21 6.50 -5.74 0.67
CA THR A 21 5.20 -5.76 0.01
C THR A 21 4.63 -4.35 0.01
N VAL A 22 4.21 -3.87 -1.15
CA VAL A 22 3.54 -2.57 -1.31
C VAL A 22 2.19 -2.83 -1.98
N LYS A 23 1.12 -2.28 -1.39
CA LYS A 23 -0.24 -2.36 -1.93
C LYS A 23 -0.88 -0.98 -1.95
N GLN A 24 -1.46 -0.62 -3.08
CA GLN A 24 -2.11 0.68 -3.26
C GLN A 24 -3.54 0.48 -3.74
N TYR A 25 -4.45 1.29 -3.19
CA TYR A 25 -5.89 1.17 -3.44
C TYR A 25 -6.53 2.52 -3.72
N HIS A 26 -7.58 2.49 -4.56
CA HIS A 26 -8.53 3.58 -4.67
C HIS A 26 -9.80 3.21 -3.92
N TYR A 27 -10.42 4.18 -3.27
CA TYR A 27 -11.63 3.98 -2.46
C TYR A 27 -12.77 4.85 -2.96
N ASP A 28 -13.99 4.40 -2.73
CA ASP A 28 -15.20 5.14 -3.12
C ASP A 28 -15.56 6.25 -2.13
N SER A 29 -15.09 6.14 -0.88
CA SER A 29 -15.38 7.09 0.18
C SER A 29 -14.26 7.16 1.20
N GLU A 30 -14.24 8.24 1.99
CA GLU A 30 -13.33 8.40 3.11
C GLU A 30 -13.54 7.30 4.16
N GLU A 31 -14.79 6.96 4.43
CA GLU A 31 -15.14 5.93 5.41
C GLU A 31 -14.59 4.56 5.03
N GLU A 32 -14.68 4.20 3.75
CA GLU A 32 -14.10 2.97 3.23
C GLU A 32 -12.57 2.96 3.40
N ARG A 33 -11.93 4.10 3.09
CA ARG A 33 -10.49 4.26 3.26
C ARG A 33 -10.07 4.08 4.73
N GLU A 34 -10.76 4.75 5.65
CA GLU A 34 -10.44 4.68 7.09
C GLU A 34 -10.62 3.26 7.63
N SER A 35 -11.69 2.58 7.24
CA SER A 35 -11.96 1.21 7.64
C SER A 35 -10.87 0.25 7.15
N HIS A 36 -10.48 0.38 5.89
CA HIS A 36 -9.43 -0.45 5.30
C HIS A 36 -8.05 -0.14 5.89
N LEU A 37 -7.76 1.13 6.16
CA LEU A 37 -6.53 1.55 6.84
C LEU A 37 -6.35 0.82 8.18
N GLU A 38 -7.42 0.76 8.97
CA GLU A 38 -7.37 0.09 10.26
C GLU A 38 -7.14 -1.42 10.11
N GLU A 39 -7.82 -2.04 9.14
CA GLU A 39 -7.62 -3.45 8.83
C GLU A 39 -6.18 -3.74 8.41
N MET A 40 -5.59 -2.90 7.57
CA MET A 40 -4.22 -3.06 7.11
C MET A 40 -3.22 -2.89 8.27
N ARG A 41 -3.47 -1.96 9.19
CA ARG A 41 -2.65 -1.80 10.39
C ARG A 41 -2.67 -3.06 11.27
N LYS A 42 -3.82 -3.68 11.42
CA LYS A 42 -3.96 -4.93 12.18
C LYS A 42 -3.18 -6.07 11.55
N ASN A 43 -2.99 -6.03 10.24
CA ASN A 43 -2.22 -7.03 9.48
C ASN A 43 -0.73 -6.69 9.38
N GLY A 44 -0.26 -5.67 10.10
CA GLY A 44 1.15 -5.33 10.18
C GLY A 44 1.66 -4.38 9.10
N TYR A 45 0.77 -3.78 8.31
CA TYR A 45 1.14 -2.80 7.29
C TYR A 45 1.29 -1.40 7.88
N HIS A 46 2.22 -0.65 7.32
CA HIS A 46 2.37 0.78 7.57
C HIS A 46 1.70 1.54 6.43
N SER A 47 1.13 2.69 6.73
CA SER A 47 0.47 3.52 5.73
C SER A 47 1.32 4.72 5.35
N ASN A 48 1.24 5.10 4.06
CA ASN A 48 1.77 6.36 3.57
C ASN A 48 0.81 7.49 3.97
N SER A 49 1.32 8.71 4.09
CA SER A 49 0.52 9.88 4.44
C SER A 49 -0.36 10.41 3.30
N GLN A 50 -0.19 9.92 2.08
CA GLN A 50 -1.00 10.34 0.94
C GLN A 50 -2.44 9.86 1.09
N ILE A 51 -3.40 10.80 0.99
CA ILE A 51 -4.82 10.53 1.22
C ILE A 51 -5.60 10.47 -0.08
N LYS A 52 -5.19 11.24 -1.07
CA LYS A 52 -5.85 11.35 -2.37
C LYS A 52 -4.86 11.18 -3.51
N ASP A 53 -5.35 10.67 -4.62
CA ASP A 53 -4.59 10.49 -5.84
C ASP A 53 -5.30 11.20 -6.99
N ASN A 54 -4.53 11.85 -7.85
CA ASN A 54 -5.06 12.50 -9.04
C ASN A 54 -5.05 11.52 -10.20
N ILE A 55 -6.23 11.08 -10.63
CA ILE A 55 -6.40 10.19 -11.78
C ILE A 55 -6.71 10.93 -13.08
N GLY A 56 -6.80 12.26 -13.01
CA GLY A 56 -6.98 13.12 -14.17
C GLY A 56 -5.66 13.66 -14.71
N THR A 57 -5.71 14.85 -15.27
CA THR A 57 -4.54 15.54 -15.82
C THR A 57 -4.16 16.74 -14.94
N THR A 58 -3.01 17.34 -15.21
CA THR A 58 -2.58 18.58 -14.53
C THR A 58 -3.57 19.74 -14.78
N LEU A 59 -4.15 19.79 -15.98
CA LEU A 59 -5.10 20.85 -16.37
C LEU A 59 -6.54 20.54 -15.95
N ASP A 60 -6.87 19.25 -15.78
CA ASP A 60 -8.19 18.79 -15.38
C ASP A 60 -8.04 17.70 -14.31
N PRO A 61 -7.70 18.09 -13.07
CA PRO A 61 -7.45 17.11 -12.01
C PRO A 61 -8.74 16.45 -11.54
N HIS A 62 -8.63 15.17 -11.27
CA HIS A 62 -9.71 14.37 -10.66
C HIS A 62 -9.13 13.56 -9.52
N TYR A 63 -9.51 13.89 -8.29
CA TYR A 63 -8.99 13.25 -7.09
C TYR A 63 -9.92 12.16 -6.58
N VAL A 64 -9.32 11.03 -6.23
CA VAL A 64 -10.02 9.91 -5.58
C VAL A 64 -9.34 9.61 -4.26
N TRP A 65 -10.07 9.00 -3.35
CA TRP A 65 -9.51 8.55 -2.07
C TRP A 65 -8.48 7.45 -2.33
N PHE A 66 -7.34 7.56 -1.67
CA PHE A 66 -6.17 6.72 -1.92
C PHE A 66 -5.59 6.18 -0.62
N GLY A 67 -5.06 4.97 -0.67
CA GLY A 67 -4.26 4.40 0.41
C GLY A 67 -3.09 3.62 -0.16
N SER A 68 -1.91 3.85 0.42
CA SER A 68 -0.69 3.11 0.09
C SER A 68 -0.15 2.47 1.36
N TYR A 69 0.07 1.18 1.31
CA TYR A 69 0.50 0.38 2.46
C TYR A 69 1.74 -0.42 2.12
N PHE A 70 2.63 -0.54 3.10
CA PHE A 70 3.85 -1.30 2.92
C PHE A 70 4.16 -2.14 4.16
N LYS A 71 4.83 -3.25 3.92
CA LYS A 71 5.22 -4.20 4.97
C LYS A 71 6.56 -4.81 4.62
N TYR A 72 7.40 -4.97 5.63
CA TYR A 72 8.69 -5.64 5.51
C TYR A 72 8.68 -6.93 6.31
N GLU A 73 9.19 -8.00 5.73
CA GLU A 73 9.35 -9.29 6.40
C GLU A 73 10.76 -9.81 6.13
N THR A 74 11.36 -10.42 7.13
CA THR A 74 12.66 -11.08 6.98
C THR A 74 12.49 -12.57 7.27
N LEU A 75 12.87 -13.40 6.30
CA LEU A 75 12.90 -14.85 6.46
C LEU A 75 14.34 -15.31 6.60
N THR A 76 14.63 -16.00 7.69
CA THR A 76 15.95 -16.58 7.92
C THR A 76 16.07 -17.90 7.16
N ARG A 77 17.18 -18.06 6.44
CA ARG A 77 17.49 -19.30 5.73
C ARG A 77 18.41 -20.13 6.61
N GLU A 78 18.03 -21.36 6.81
CA GLU A 78 18.86 -22.35 7.52
C GLU A 78 19.70 -23.17 6.55
#